data_4b6303c329d04687520b50a30fccd1d7
#
_entry.id   4b6303c329d04687520b50a30fccd1d7
#
_cell.length_a   1.000
_cell.length_b   1.000
_cell.length_c   1.000
_cell.angle_alpha   90.00
_cell.angle_beta   90.00
_cell.angle_gamma   90.00
#
_symmetry.space_group_name_H-M   'P 1'
#
loop_
_entity.id
_entity.type
_entity.pdbx_description
1 polymer ?
#
loop_
_entity_poly.entity_id
_entity_poly.type
_entity_poly.pdbx_seq_one_letter_code
_entity_poly.pdbx_strand_id
1 'polypeptide(L)'
;MGTNAPIHDLGSLRIHDRERKSSKMGKGLAIFFGLLIILGGIAAAVYALVQSKPVVQVARGRKSVGPAAREALLNATGYVTPRQRATIAAKITGRVTGVFFDEGTHVHTGQLLATLDDADARRALETAKADHDSAQAAIQDYEVQLKNAQILLHRTEELQKAGVQPQEQLDNARTAADSLGAKITLAKAQANGAGARIRESQQAVDNCTIRAPFDGIVVSKDAQVGEMVSPISAGGGFTRTGIATIVDMNSNEIEVDVNEAYITRVKPGQQVTAILDAYPDWEIPSRVRTIIPSADRQKATVKVRISFLKLDPRILPDMGIKVTFLGEEASPKDEASSTGILIPQSAVHDEGGKKIVFLVRGDKAERRAVTLAGNRGTDAEVIAGLTADEAVIVNGPADLHDGQSVQVKK
;
A
#
# COMPACT_ATOMS: atom_id res chain seq x y z
N MET A 1 3.96 -105.02 33.46
CA MET A 1 4.32 -105.23 34.84
C MET A 1 3.41 -104.31 35.62
N GLY A 2 2.33 -104.79 36.10
CA GLY A 2 2.08 -105.61 37.28
C GLY A 2 1.81 -104.62 38.39
N THR A 3 0.88 -104.59 39.15
CA THR A 3 -0.17 -105.54 39.58
C THR A 3 -1.05 -104.88 40.63
N ASN A 4 -2.35 -105.08 40.49
CA ASN A 4 -3.27 -105.47 41.56
C ASN A 4 -3.49 -104.54 42.77
N ALA A 5 -4.64 -103.99 42.92
CA ALA A 5 -5.84 -104.42 43.68
C ALA A 5 -5.53 -104.91 45.11
N PRO A 6 -6.49 -105.00 46.05
CA PRO A 6 -7.90 -104.64 46.11
C PRO A 6 -8.44 -104.28 47.55
N ILE A 7 -9.74 -103.92 47.59
CA ILE A 7 -10.82 -104.36 48.51
C ILE A 7 -10.76 -103.93 49.99
N HIS A 8 -11.81 -103.27 50.46
CA HIS A 8 -12.84 -103.68 51.41
C HIS A 8 -13.69 -102.48 51.82
N ASP A 9 -14.87 -102.41 51.44
CA ASP A 9 -16.16 -102.87 51.97
C ASP A 9 -16.25 -103.07 53.48
N LEU A 10 -17.10 -102.32 54.04
CA LEU A 10 -17.93 -102.54 55.19
C LEU A 10 -18.80 -101.31 55.38
N GLY A 11 -19.96 -101.32 55.06
CA GLY A 11 -21.12 -102.04 55.46
C GLY A 11 -21.64 -101.62 56.78
N SER A 12 -22.82 -101.06 56.67
CA SER A 12 -23.78 -101.01 57.77
C SER A 12 -23.40 -100.21 59.07
N LEU A 13 -24.13 -99.16 59.20
CA LEU A 13 -24.95 -99.06 60.47
C LEU A 13 -26.06 -98.02 60.23
N ARG A 14 -27.23 -98.52 60.12
CA ARG A 14 -28.51 -97.81 60.19
C ARG A 14 -28.75 -97.37 61.61
N ILE A 15 -29.20 -96.12 61.77
CA ILE A 15 -30.11 -95.76 62.84
C ILE A 15 -31.19 -94.87 62.33
N HIS A 16 -32.41 -95.32 62.48
CA HIS A 16 -33.65 -94.55 62.32
C HIS A 16 -33.80 -93.50 63.39
N ASP A 17 -34.38 -92.40 63.07
CA ASP A 17 -35.64 -91.85 63.64
C ASP A 17 -35.69 -90.30 63.63
N ARG A 18 -36.68 -89.89 63.24
CA ARG A 18 -37.86 -89.12 63.76
C ARG A 18 -38.16 -87.87 63.03
N GLU A 19 -39.27 -87.91 62.38
CA GLU A 19 -40.06 -86.79 61.92
C GLU A 19 -40.22 -85.72 63.02
N ARG A 20 -39.90 -84.46 62.65
CA ARG A 20 -40.54 -83.28 63.23
C ARG A 20 -41.12 -82.40 62.17
N LYS A 21 -42.43 -82.36 62.04
CA LYS A 21 -43.22 -81.33 61.36
C LYS A 21 -42.83 -79.96 61.90
N SER A 22 -42.17 -79.06 61.06
CA SER A 22 -42.06 -77.68 61.34
C SER A 22 -42.89 -76.87 60.31
N SER A 23 -43.69 -75.99 60.85
CA SER A 23 -44.73 -75.17 60.25
C SER A 23 -44.24 -74.39 59.00
N LYS A 24 -44.97 -74.55 57.90
CA LYS A 24 -44.74 -73.83 56.61
C LYS A 24 -45.03 -72.35 56.63
N MET A 25 -45.36 -71.78 57.82
CA MET A 25 -45.81 -70.35 57.91
C MET A 25 -44.71 -69.31 58.07
N GLY A 26 -43.48 -69.72 58.47
CA GLY A 26 -42.35 -68.78 58.60
C GLY A 26 -41.55 -68.49 57.33
N LYS A 27 -41.54 -69.47 56.38
CA LYS A 27 -40.75 -69.31 55.14
C LYS A 27 -41.40 -68.35 54.09
N GLY A 28 -42.76 -68.28 54.09
CA GLY A 28 -43.46 -67.36 53.20
C GLY A 28 -43.29 -65.91 53.65
N LEU A 29 -43.28 -65.63 54.94
CA LEU A 29 -43.10 -64.27 55.47
C LEU A 29 -41.68 -63.72 55.23
N ALA A 30 -40.66 -64.58 55.39
CA ALA A 30 -39.23 -64.24 55.11
C ALA A 30 -38.96 -63.97 53.65
N ILE A 31 -39.60 -64.72 52.72
CA ILE A 31 -39.50 -64.52 51.30
C ILE A 31 -40.21 -63.20 50.89
N PHE A 32 -41.41 -62.88 51.46
CA PHE A 32 -42.13 -61.65 51.22
C PHE A 32 -41.37 -60.44 51.72
N PHE A 33 -40.78 -60.47 52.91
CA PHE A 33 -39.90 -59.36 53.38
C PHE A 33 -38.62 -59.22 52.55
N GLY A 34 -38.00 -60.34 52.16
CA GLY A 34 -36.84 -60.36 51.27
C GLY A 34 -37.14 -59.71 49.92
N LEU A 35 -38.31 -59.99 49.30
CA LEU A 35 -38.75 -59.44 48.04
C LEU A 35 -39.08 -57.97 48.16
N LEU A 36 -39.63 -57.55 49.29
CA LEU A 36 -39.92 -56.15 49.60
C LEU A 36 -38.66 -55.31 49.83
N ILE A 37 -37.62 -55.87 50.44
CA ILE A 37 -36.28 -55.25 50.57
C ILE A 37 -35.60 -55.13 49.21
N ILE A 38 -35.69 -56.17 48.38
CA ILE A 38 -35.14 -56.14 47.00
C ILE A 38 -35.87 -55.11 46.16
N LEU A 39 -37.21 -55.07 46.21
CA LEU A 39 -37.99 -54.10 45.49
C LEU A 39 -37.72 -52.67 45.98
N GLY A 40 -37.57 -52.51 47.34
CA GLY A 40 -37.18 -51.22 47.95
C GLY A 40 -35.73 -50.82 47.53
N GLY A 41 -34.82 -51.78 47.48
CA GLY A 41 -33.46 -51.54 46.99
C GLY A 41 -33.39 -51.16 45.50
N ILE A 42 -34.20 -51.84 44.65
CA ILE A 42 -34.30 -51.49 43.23
C ILE A 42 -34.95 -50.14 43.09
N ALA A 43 -36.03 -49.83 43.84
CA ALA A 43 -36.66 -48.50 43.80
C ALA A 43 -35.70 -47.41 44.29
N ALA A 44 -34.91 -47.66 45.34
CA ALA A 44 -33.89 -46.71 45.81
C ALA A 44 -32.73 -46.53 44.82
N ALA A 45 -32.29 -47.63 44.17
CA ALA A 45 -31.25 -47.57 43.12
C ALA A 45 -31.75 -46.82 41.86
N VAL A 46 -32.99 -47.10 41.44
CA VAL A 46 -33.64 -46.37 40.33
C VAL A 46 -33.84 -44.88 40.70
N TYR A 47 -34.24 -44.57 41.91
CA TYR A 47 -34.38 -43.22 42.41
C TYR A 47 -33.03 -42.47 42.47
N ALA A 48 -31.95 -43.14 42.91
CA ALA A 48 -30.61 -42.57 42.92
C ALA A 48 -30.03 -42.38 41.50
N LEU A 49 -30.31 -43.29 40.55
CA LEU A 49 -29.92 -43.18 39.15
C LEU A 49 -30.68 -42.09 38.42
N VAL A 50 -31.97 -41.87 38.72
CA VAL A 50 -32.81 -40.82 38.14
C VAL A 50 -32.43 -39.42 38.70
N GLN A 51 -31.87 -39.34 39.91
CA GLN A 51 -31.41 -38.09 40.53
C GLN A 51 -29.94 -37.74 40.26
N SER A 52 -29.18 -38.56 39.57
CA SER A 52 -27.79 -38.22 39.22
C SER A 52 -27.79 -37.08 38.21
N LYS A 53 -27.51 -35.87 38.68
CA LYS A 53 -27.36 -34.68 37.81
C LYS A 53 -26.16 -34.92 36.89
N PRO A 54 -26.34 -34.91 35.56
CA PRO A 54 -25.20 -35.04 34.64
C PRO A 54 -24.23 -33.89 34.81
N VAL A 55 -22.93 -34.21 34.81
CA VAL A 55 -21.87 -33.20 34.91
C VAL A 55 -21.60 -32.62 33.52
N VAL A 56 -21.70 -31.30 33.41
CA VAL A 56 -21.49 -30.59 32.15
C VAL A 56 -20.34 -29.59 32.26
N GLN A 57 -19.63 -29.41 31.17
CA GLN A 57 -18.64 -28.36 31.07
C GLN A 57 -19.25 -27.16 30.35
N VAL A 58 -18.97 -25.96 30.83
CA VAL A 58 -19.52 -24.72 30.30
C VAL A 58 -18.41 -23.80 29.81
N ALA A 59 -18.68 -23.10 28.72
CA ALA A 59 -17.90 -21.95 28.27
C ALA A 59 -18.77 -20.70 28.31
N ARG A 60 -18.19 -19.54 28.56
CA ARG A 60 -18.91 -18.26 28.49
C ARG A 60 -18.83 -17.69 27.10
N GLY A 61 -19.95 -17.25 26.57
CA GLY A 61 -20.01 -16.51 25.32
C GLY A 61 -19.20 -15.21 25.40
N ARG A 62 -18.22 -15.04 24.53
CA ARG A 62 -17.37 -13.84 24.45
C ARG A 62 -17.90 -12.93 23.35
N LYS A 63 -17.97 -11.62 23.60
CA LYS A 63 -18.28 -10.67 22.52
C LYS A 63 -17.19 -10.80 21.43
N SER A 64 -17.62 -10.91 20.19
CA SER A 64 -16.74 -10.80 19.05
C SER A 64 -16.25 -9.35 18.96
N VAL A 65 -15.16 -9.02 19.67
CA VAL A 65 -14.47 -7.74 19.59
C VAL A 65 -13.30 -7.94 18.63
N GLY A 66 -13.58 -7.93 17.35
CA GLY A 66 -12.57 -7.85 16.33
C GLY A 66 -13.00 -6.77 15.34
N PRO A 67 -12.07 -5.99 14.76
CA PRO A 67 -12.42 -5.20 13.60
C PRO A 67 -13.00 -6.20 12.59
N ALA A 68 -14.20 -5.90 12.09
CA ALA A 68 -14.78 -6.68 11.00
C ALA A 68 -13.69 -6.78 9.94
N ALA A 69 -13.16 -7.97 9.69
CA ALA A 69 -12.16 -8.18 8.65
C ALA A 69 -12.84 -7.69 7.38
N ARG A 70 -12.37 -6.54 6.86
CA ARG A 70 -12.94 -5.95 5.64
C ARG A 70 -12.82 -7.00 4.56
N GLU A 71 -13.93 -7.33 3.95
CA GLU A 71 -13.97 -8.35 2.92
C GLU A 71 -13.06 -7.90 1.77
N ALA A 72 -12.13 -8.76 1.36
CA ALA A 72 -11.29 -8.51 0.22
C ALA A 72 -12.15 -8.51 -1.05
N LEU A 73 -12.37 -7.33 -1.63
CA LEU A 73 -13.21 -7.17 -2.82
C LEU A 73 -12.54 -7.64 -4.09
N LEU A 74 -11.23 -7.43 -4.20
CA LEU A 74 -10.45 -7.65 -5.41
C LEU A 74 -8.97 -7.69 -5.08
N ASN A 75 -8.25 -8.58 -5.75
CA ASN A 75 -6.78 -8.61 -5.76
C ASN A 75 -6.29 -8.16 -7.14
N ALA A 76 -5.28 -7.29 -7.15
CA ALA A 76 -4.59 -6.87 -8.36
C ALA A 76 -3.08 -6.92 -8.14
N THR A 77 -2.34 -7.11 -9.22
CA THR A 77 -0.87 -7.08 -9.22
C THR A 77 -0.38 -5.86 -9.97
N GLY A 78 0.79 -5.37 -9.59
CA GLY A 78 1.39 -4.22 -10.23
C GLY A 78 2.83 -4.03 -9.81
N TYR A 79 3.31 -2.80 -9.97
CA TYR A 79 4.68 -2.41 -9.65
C TYR A 79 4.71 -1.11 -8.87
N VAL A 80 5.76 -0.95 -8.09
CA VAL A 80 6.11 0.33 -7.49
C VAL A 80 6.68 1.23 -8.55
N THR A 81 6.07 2.38 -8.79
CA THR A 81 6.53 3.36 -9.78
C THR A 81 6.76 4.71 -9.13
N PRO A 82 7.90 5.36 -9.35
CA PRO A 82 8.13 6.71 -8.86
C PRO A 82 7.32 7.71 -9.69
N ARG A 83 6.74 8.71 -9.05
CA ARG A 83 6.04 9.80 -9.74
C ARG A 83 6.99 10.70 -10.51
N GLN A 84 8.20 10.91 -9.96
CA GLN A 84 9.26 11.68 -10.59
C GLN A 84 10.40 10.74 -10.99
N ARG A 85 10.48 10.48 -12.28
CA ARG A 85 11.56 9.74 -12.93
C ARG A 85 11.94 10.51 -14.18
N ALA A 86 13.19 10.86 -14.33
CA ALA A 86 13.69 11.55 -15.52
C ALA A 86 15.00 10.94 -16.00
N THR A 87 15.05 10.64 -17.28
CA THR A 87 16.30 10.37 -17.97
C THR A 87 16.88 11.70 -18.42
N ILE A 88 18.02 12.06 -17.87
CA ILE A 88 18.72 13.31 -18.17
C ILE A 88 19.50 13.10 -19.46
N ALA A 89 19.21 13.92 -20.46
CA ALA A 89 19.87 13.94 -21.76
C ALA A 89 20.64 15.24 -21.97
N ALA A 90 21.64 15.22 -22.83
CA ALA A 90 22.30 16.43 -23.29
C ALA A 90 21.36 17.27 -24.16
N LYS A 91 21.41 18.59 -24.03
CA LYS A 91 20.65 19.52 -24.91
C LYS A 91 21.34 19.78 -26.23
N ILE A 92 22.64 19.52 -26.29
CA ILE A 92 23.50 19.72 -27.47
C ILE A 92 24.33 18.45 -27.70
N THR A 93 24.81 18.27 -28.90
CA THR A 93 25.78 17.21 -29.23
C THR A 93 27.17 17.64 -28.78
N GLY A 94 27.83 16.77 -28.03
CA GLY A 94 29.18 17.03 -27.55
C GLY A 94 29.83 15.78 -26.93
N ARG A 95 31.14 15.85 -26.77
CA ARG A 95 31.94 14.79 -26.12
C ARG A 95 31.89 15.01 -24.60
N VAL A 96 31.61 13.95 -23.84
CA VAL A 96 31.64 13.98 -22.37
C VAL A 96 33.07 14.11 -21.88
N THR A 97 33.37 15.17 -21.12
CA THR A 97 34.67 15.46 -20.54
C THR A 97 34.76 15.02 -19.06
N GLY A 98 33.63 14.98 -18.36
CA GLY A 98 33.56 14.56 -16.97
C GLY A 98 32.18 14.03 -16.60
N VAL A 99 32.16 13.01 -15.70
CA VAL A 99 30.96 12.47 -15.07
C VAL A 99 31.21 12.45 -13.56
N PHE A 100 30.32 13.07 -12.76
CA PHE A 100 30.51 13.37 -11.35
C PHE A 100 29.49 12.66 -10.43
N PHE A 101 28.99 11.52 -10.87
CA PHE A 101 28.08 10.68 -10.11
C PHE A 101 28.32 9.21 -10.42
N ASP A 102 27.84 8.35 -9.54
CA ASP A 102 27.76 6.91 -9.76
C ASP A 102 26.32 6.41 -9.47
N GLU A 103 26.01 5.21 -9.92
CA GLU A 103 24.73 4.57 -9.64
C GLU A 103 24.53 4.43 -8.12
N GLY A 104 23.31 4.66 -7.64
CA GLY A 104 22.98 4.68 -6.20
C GLY A 104 23.33 5.98 -5.47
N THR A 105 23.98 6.95 -6.14
CA THR A 105 24.34 8.25 -5.50
C THR A 105 23.11 9.13 -5.35
N HIS A 106 22.99 9.75 -4.17
CA HIS A 106 22.03 10.84 -3.94
C HIS A 106 22.51 12.13 -4.61
N VAL A 107 21.63 12.76 -5.36
CA VAL A 107 21.89 14.03 -6.04
C VAL A 107 20.86 15.07 -5.65
N HIS A 108 21.29 16.34 -5.59
CA HIS A 108 20.44 17.48 -5.29
C HIS A 108 20.13 18.30 -6.54
N THR A 109 19.00 18.99 -6.52
CA THR A 109 18.59 19.92 -7.59
C THR A 109 19.71 20.90 -7.92
N GLY A 110 20.06 21.00 -9.21
CA GLY A 110 21.14 21.85 -9.70
C GLY A 110 22.55 21.28 -9.55
N GLN A 111 22.72 20.13 -8.89
CA GLN A 111 24.02 19.46 -8.76
C GLN A 111 24.59 19.10 -10.13
N LEU A 112 25.89 19.34 -10.31
CA LEU A 112 26.62 18.99 -11.54
C LEU A 112 26.67 17.47 -11.69
N LEU A 113 26.17 16.98 -12.81
CA LEU A 113 26.22 15.57 -13.18
C LEU A 113 27.31 15.26 -14.20
N ALA A 114 27.34 16.03 -15.28
CA ALA A 114 28.34 15.81 -16.31
C ALA A 114 28.72 17.11 -17.00
N THR A 115 29.87 17.12 -17.62
CA THR A 115 30.35 18.22 -18.47
C THR A 115 30.64 17.72 -19.86
N LEU A 116 30.34 18.54 -20.86
CA LEU A 116 30.71 18.33 -22.25
C LEU A 116 31.89 19.24 -22.60
N ASP A 117 32.55 18.92 -23.70
CA ASP A 117 33.58 19.77 -24.28
C ASP A 117 32.97 21.13 -24.68
N ASP A 118 33.40 22.20 -24.01
CA ASP A 118 32.85 23.55 -24.16
C ASP A 118 33.81 24.52 -24.88
N ALA A 119 34.94 23.99 -25.41
CA ALA A 119 36.02 24.82 -26.01
C ALA A 119 35.50 25.65 -27.17
N ASP A 120 34.68 25.10 -28.05
CA ASP A 120 34.13 25.83 -29.18
C ASP A 120 33.03 26.80 -28.76
N ALA A 121 32.18 26.43 -27.83
CA ALA A 121 31.15 27.29 -27.26
C ALA A 121 31.76 28.52 -26.53
N ARG A 122 32.84 28.34 -25.80
CA ARG A 122 33.57 29.45 -25.14
C ARG A 122 34.19 30.40 -26.15
N ARG A 123 34.83 29.86 -27.22
CA ARG A 123 35.37 30.71 -28.29
C ARG A 123 34.28 31.52 -29.00
N ALA A 124 33.13 30.91 -29.28
CA ALA A 124 31.99 31.62 -29.86
C ALA A 124 31.49 32.72 -28.95
N LEU A 125 31.41 32.48 -27.63
CA LEU A 125 31.05 33.50 -26.64
C LEU A 125 32.04 34.66 -26.61
N GLU A 126 33.35 34.34 -26.65
CA GLU A 126 34.40 35.36 -26.70
C GLU A 126 34.31 36.25 -27.96
N THR A 127 34.07 35.62 -29.12
CA THR A 127 33.83 36.35 -30.37
C THR A 127 32.60 37.25 -30.27
N ALA A 128 31.47 36.76 -29.75
CA ALA A 128 30.25 37.55 -29.59
C ALA A 128 30.43 38.74 -28.63
N LYS A 129 31.26 38.58 -27.58
CA LYS A 129 31.64 39.68 -26.68
C LYS A 129 32.46 40.77 -27.42
N ALA A 130 33.46 40.32 -28.21
CA ALA A 130 34.28 41.27 -29.00
C ALA A 130 33.46 42.03 -30.02
N ASP A 131 32.48 41.40 -30.70
CA ASP A 131 31.56 42.06 -31.62
C ASP A 131 30.69 43.10 -30.92
N HIS A 132 30.19 42.79 -29.73
CA HIS A 132 29.40 43.71 -28.92
C HIS A 132 30.25 44.92 -28.47
N ASP A 133 31.47 44.70 -28.01
CA ASP A 133 32.36 45.76 -27.56
C ASP A 133 32.73 46.68 -28.73
N SER A 134 32.94 46.12 -29.93
CA SER A 134 33.14 46.90 -31.17
C SER A 134 31.92 47.76 -31.51
N ALA A 135 30.70 47.20 -31.40
CA ALA A 135 29.47 47.97 -31.65
C ALA A 135 29.26 49.05 -30.60
N GLN A 136 29.66 48.81 -29.36
CA GLN A 136 29.60 49.78 -28.26
C GLN A 136 30.60 50.95 -28.50
N ALA A 137 31.81 50.65 -28.99
CA ALA A 137 32.81 51.66 -29.34
C ALA A 137 32.31 52.57 -30.51
N ALA A 138 31.61 52.02 -31.48
CA ALA A 138 30.99 52.79 -32.56
C ALA A 138 29.94 53.77 -32.05
N ILE A 139 29.16 53.42 -31.03
CA ILE A 139 28.21 54.35 -30.40
C ILE A 139 28.95 55.52 -29.79
N GLN A 140 30.02 55.27 -29.05
CA GLN A 140 30.84 56.31 -28.43
C GLN A 140 31.43 57.27 -29.46
N ASP A 141 31.95 56.74 -30.57
CA ASP A 141 32.46 57.55 -31.69
C ASP A 141 31.38 58.46 -32.27
N TYR A 142 30.20 57.95 -32.60
CA TYR A 142 29.08 58.71 -33.06
C TYR A 142 28.56 59.76 -32.06
N GLU A 143 28.57 59.46 -30.77
CA GLU A 143 28.20 60.41 -29.71
C GLU A 143 29.17 61.55 -29.60
N VAL A 144 30.50 61.35 -29.76
CA VAL A 144 31.50 62.40 -29.85
C VAL A 144 31.31 63.25 -31.06
N GLN A 145 31.05 62.62 -32.27
CA GLN A 145 30.78 63.35 -33.51
C GLN A 145 29.48 64.17 -33.41
N LEU A 146 28.41 63.64 -32.80
CA LEU A 146 27.16 64.39 -32.58
C LEU A 146 27.35 65.56 -31.69
N LYS A 147 28.14 65.46 -30.61
CA LYS A 147 28.49 66.57 -29.72
C LYS A 147 29.19 67.69 -30.48
N ASN A 148 30.15 67.34 -31.35
CA ASN A 148 30.82 68.30 -32.21
C ASN A 148 29.87 68.96 -33.20
N ALA A 149 28.99 68.26 -33.87
CA ALA A 149 27.98 68.73 -34.79
C ALA A 149 26.98 69.66 -34.08
N GLN A 150 26.56 69.35 -32.86
CA GLN A 150 25.68 70.23 -32.06
C GLN A 150 26.32 71.55 -31.70
N ILE A 151 27.62 71.52 -31.34
CA ILE A 151 28.38 72.78 -31.09
C ILE A 151 28.45 73.68 -32.36
N LEU A 152 28.68 72.98 -33.48
CA LEU A 152 28.68 73.73 -34.83
C LEU A 152 27.30 74.29 -35.13
N LEU A 153 26.24 73.48 -34.94
CA LEU A 153 24.83 73.91 -35.18
C LEU A 153 24.51 75.12 -34.31
N HIS A 154 24.78 75.07 -33.03
CA HIS A 154 24.55 76.18 -32.08
C HIS A 154 25.28 77.48 -32.54
N ARG A 155 26.55 77.33 -32.91
CA ARG A 155 27.32 78.45 -33.41
C ARG A 155 26.72 79.03 -34.70
N THR A 156 26.28 78.16 -35.60
CA THR A 156 25.65 78.59 -36.89
C THR A 156 24.31 79.27 -36.65
N GLU A 157 23.51 78.80 -35.70
CA GLU A 157 22.25 79.41 -35.26
C GLU A 157 22.48 80.85 -34.74
N GLU A 158 23.48 81.06 -33.89
CA GLU A 158 23.81 82.37 -33.34
C GLU A 158 24.27 83.40 -34.49
N LEU A 159 25.12 82.87 -35.36
CA LEU A 159 25.58 83.67 -36.49
C LEU A 159 24.46 84.02 -37.54
N GLN A 160 23.53 83.07 -37.73
CA GLN A 160 22.36 83.31 -38.60
C GLN A 160 21.40 84.36 -37.97
N LYS A 161 21.16 84.24 -36.63
CA LYS A 161 20.40 85.30 -35.91
C LYS A 161 21.02 86.66 -35.99
N ALA A 162 22.37 86.72 -36.02
CA ALA A 162 23.10 87.97 -36.24
C ALA A 162 23.14 88.46 -37.72
N GLY A 163 22.54 87.71 -38.65
CA GLY A 163 22.50 88.06 -40.06
C GLY A 163 23.81 87.86 -40.81
N VAL A 164 24.80 87.12 -40.21
CA VAL A 164 26.14 86.95 -40.80
C VAL A 164 26.19 85.70 -41.71
N GLN A 165 25.33 84.69 -41.47
CA GLN A 165 25.31 83.45 -42.26
C GLN A 165 23.97 83.18 -42.96
N PRO A 166 23.99 82.57 -44.16
CA PRO A 166 22.79 82.25 -44.93
C PRO A 166 22.06 81.04 -44.28
N GLN A 167 20.73 80.93 -44.48
CA GLN A 167 19.86 79.90 -44.00
C GLN A 167 20.34 78.45 -44.40
N GLU A 168 20.85 78.35 -45.62
CA GLU A 168 21.37 77.10 -46.17
C GLU A 168 22.44 76.46 -45.26
N GLN A 169 23.32 77.26 -44.68
CA GLN A 169 24.36 76.71 -43.76
C GLN A 169 23.78 76.23 -42.44
N LEU A 170 22.73 76.90 -41.96
CA LEU A 170 22.00 76.44 -40.80
C LEU A 170 21.30 75.04 -41.04
N ASP A 171 20.61 74.93 -42.18
CA ASP A 171 19.92 73.73 -42.58
C ASP A 171 20.89 72.55 -42.78
N ASN A 172 22.07 72.87 -43.38
CA ASN A 172 23.14 71.85 -43.51
C ASN A 172 23.69 71.40 -42.15
N ALA A 173 23.93 72.29 -41.20
CA ALA A 173 24.42 71.96 -39.88
C ALA A 173 23.37 71.16 -39.10
N ARG A 174 22.09 71.48 -39.21
CA ARG A 174 20.97 70.75 -38.62
C ARG A 174 20.88 69.36 -39.20
N THR A 175 20.89 69.18 -40.47
CA THR A 175 20.84 67.92 -41.18
C THR A 175 22.02 67.03 -40.78
N ALA A 176 23.22 67.59 -40.60
CA ALA A 176 24.39 66.85 -40.13
C ALA A 176 24.19 66.31 -38.70
N ALA A 177 23.66 67.13 -37.77
CA ALA A 177 23.37 66.71 -36.42
C ALA A 177 22.28 65.61 -36.37
N ASP A 178 21.18 65.81 -37.11
CA ASP A 178 20.07 64.85 -37.20
C ASP A 178 20.53 63.48 -37.79
N SER A 179 21.37 63.56 -38.84
CA SER A 179 21.98 62.34 -39.43
C SER A 179 22.82 61.54 -38.42
N LEU A 180 23.60 62.22 -37.58
CA LEU A 180 24.38 61.59 -36.54
C LEU A 180 23.48 60.98 -35.45
N GLY A 181 22.39 61.63 -35.08
CA GLY A 181 21.36 61.09 -34.18
C GLY A 181 20.76 59.79 -34.71
N ALA A 182 20.44 59.78 -36.05
CA ALA A 182 19.96 58.55 -36.69
C ALA A 182 21.01 57.40 -36.68
N LYS A 183 22.31 57.77 -36.93
CA LYS A 183 23.41 56.81 -36.89
C LYS A 183 23.60 56.21 -35.48
N ILE A 184 23.48 57.02 -34.41
CA ILE A 184 23.51 56.52 -33.03
C ILE A 184 22.38 55.56 -32.76
N THR A 185 21.18 55.86 -33.23
CA THR A 185 20.02 54.97 -33.08
C THR A 185 20.27 53.63 -33.77
N LEU A 186 20.82 53.66 -34.99
CA LEU A 186 21.21 52.45 -35.72
C LEU A 186 22.32 51.68 -34.97
N ALA A 187 23.38 52.35 -34.51
CA ALA A 187 24.47 51.72 -33.79
C ALA A 187 23.99 51.09 -32.47
N LYS A 188 23.06 51.75 -31.75
CA LYS A 188 22.40 51.17 -30.54
C LYS A 188 21.60 49.92 -30.89
N ALA A 189 20.88 49.90 -31.98
CA ALA A 189 20.17 48.68 -32.44
C ALA A 189 21.14 47.54 -32.79
N GLN A 190 22.29 47.88 -33.42
CA GLN A 190 23.35 46.87 -33.72
C GLN A 190 23.99 46.32 -32.43
N ALA A 191 24.30 47.16 -31.46
CA ALA A 191 24.83 46.74 -30.15
C ALA A 191 23.84 45.86 -29.39
N ASN A 192 22.54 46.18 -29.42
CA ASN A 192 21.50 45.33 -28.84
C ASN A 192 21.42 43.97 -29.53
N GLY A 193 21.57 43.93 -30.85
CA GLY A 193 21.65 42.67 -31.62
C GLY A 193 22.87 41.85 -31.25
N ALA A 194 24.05 42.48 -31.12
CA ALA A 194 25.26 41.82 -30.63
C ALA A 194 25.11 41.31 -29.19
N GLY A 195 24.44 42.05 -28.31
CA GLY A 195 24.11 41.62 -26.95
C GLY A 195 23.16 40.43 -26.93
N ALA A 196 22.27 40.29 -27.89
CA ALA A 196 21.46 39.08 -28.05
C ALA A 196 22.30 37.84 -28.41
N ARG A 197 23.32 38.03 -29.30
CA ARG A 197 24.26 36.93 -29.65
C ARG A 197 25.13 36.49 -28.46
N ILE A 198 25.50 37.42 -27.57
CA ILE A 198 26.18 37.02 -26.30
C ILE A 198 25.31 36.10 -25.49
N ARG A 199 24.00 36.40 -25.31
CA ARG A 199 23.10 35.56 -24.54
C ARG A 199 22.93 34.18 -25.20
N GLU A 200 22.85 34.10 -26.49
CA GLU A 200 22.78 32.85 -27.24
C GLU A 200 24.05 32.00 -27.05
N SER A 201 25.24 32.60 -27.21
CA SER A 201 26.53 31.91 -27.01
C SER A 201 26.74 31.51 -25.56
N GLN A 202 26.30 32.30 -24.59
CA GLN A 202 26.32 31.94 -23.16
C GLN A 202 25.42 30.73 -22.89
N GLN A 203 24.23 30.70 -23.45
CA GLN A 203 23.33 29.56 -23.33
C GLN A 203 23.94 28.27 -23.92
N ALA A 204 24.71 28.40 -25.04
CA ALA A 204 25.44 27.25 -25.60
C ALA A 204 26.51 26.74 -24.64
N VAL A 205 27.25 27.61 -23.97
CA VAL A 205 28.22 27.25 -22.91
C VAL A 205 27.49 26.56 -21.72
N ASP A 206 26.38 27.15 -21.27
CA ASP A 206 25.60 26.61 -20.16
C ASP A 206 25.05 25.21 -20.47
N ASN A 207 24.67 24.96 -21.74
CA ASN A 207 24.20 23.65 -22.19
C ASN A 207 25.30 22.56 -22.21
N CYS A 208 26.60 22.94 -22.13
CA CYS A 208 27.69 21.99 -21.94
C CYS A 208 27.77 21.47 -20.50
N THR A 209 27.01 22.08 -19.55
CA THR A 209 26.99 21.69 -18.17
C THR A 209 25.65 21.04 -17.83
N ILE A 210 25.66 19.76 -17.49
CA ILE A 210 24.46 18.98 -17.25
C ILE A 210 24.21 18.84 -15.76
N ARG A 211 23.03 19.23 -15.31
CA ARG A 211 22.66 19.30 -13.88
C ARG A 211 21.41 18.50 -13.60
N ALA A 212 21.26 18.06 -12.34
CA ALA A 212 20.08 17.37 -11.83
C ALA A 212 18.86 18.34 -11.82
N PRO A 213 17.70 17.93 -12.35
CA PRO A 213 16.49 18.76 -12.36
C PRO A 213 15.73 18.75 -11.04
N PHE A 214 15.91 17.72 -10.20
CA PHE A 214 15.27 17.54 -8.88
C PHE A 214 16.15 16.66 -7.99
N ASP A 215 15.81 16.64 -6.70
CA ASP A 215 16.50 15.80 -5.70
C ASP A 215 16.10 14.33 -5.88
N GLY A 216 17.07 13.41 -5.90
CA GLY A 216 16.78 12.01 -6.11
C GLY A 216 18.00 11.10 -6.03
N ILE A 217 17.82 9.87 -6.46
CA ILE A 217 18.88 8.86 -6.56
C ILE A 217 19.10 8.52 -8.03
N VAL A 218 20.36 8.41 -8.41
CA VAL A 218 20.74 7.94 -9.76
C VAL A 218 20.52 6.43 -9.82
N VAL A 219 19.66 5.97 -10.75
CA VAL A 219 19.39 4.54 -10.94
C VAL A 219 20.13 3.94 -12.13
N SER A 220 20.57 4.77 -13.10
CA SER A 220 21.42 4.32 -14.21
C SER A 220 22.41 5.41 -14.61
N LYS A 221 23.62 4.95 -15.02
CA LYS A 221 24.70 5.74 -15.57
C LYS A 221 24.89 5.34 -17.04
N ASP A 222 24.27 6.14 -17.94
CA ASP A 222 24.15 5.78 -19.35
C ASP A 222 25.31 6.29 -20.19
N ALA A 223 26.06 7.31 -19.72
CA ALA A 223 27.18 7.91 -20.43
C ALA A 223 28.50 7.81 -19.64
N GLN A 224 29.60 7.65 -20.39
CA GLN A 224 30.96 7.60 -19.89
C GLN A 224 31.82 8.73 -20.44
N VAL A 225 32.92 9.05 -19.73
CA VAL A 225 33.88 10.03 -20.19
C VAL A 225 34.50 9.61 -21.52
N GLY A 226 34.53 10.53 -22.48
CA GLY A 226 35.03 10.29 -23.84
C GLY A 226 33.96 9.92 -24.86
N GLU A 227 32.74 9.54 -24.42
CA GLU A 227 31.65 9.23 -25.34
C GLU A 227 30.99 10.51 -25.93
N MET A 228 30.43 10.35 -27.12
CA MET A 228 29.62 11.38 -27.77
C MET A 228 28.14 11.25 -27.33
N VAL A 229 27.57 12.31 -26.82
CA VAL A 229 26.16 12.39 -26.48
C VAL A 229 25.43 13.37 -27.41
N SER A 230 24.15 13.09 -27.69
CA SER A 230 23.32 13.91 -28.56
C SER A 230 21.86 13.87 -28.13
N PRO A 231 21.09 14.97 -28.27
CA PRO A 231 19.65 14.97 -27.99
C PRO A 231 18.84 14.11 -28.99
N ILE A 232 19.41 13.79 -30.14
CA ILE A 232 18.78 13.01 -31.20
C ILE A 232 19.57 11.72 -31.41
N SER A 233 18.88 10.59 -31.41
CA SER A 233 19.46 9.33 -31.80
C SER A 233 19.74 9.34 -33.30
N ALA A 234 20.97 9.66 -33.65
CA ALA A 234 21.43 9.60 -35.05
C ALA A 234 21.81 8.17 -35.39
N GLY A 235 20.87 7.28 -35.61
CA GLY A 235 20.92 5.94 -36.25
C GLY A 235 22.20 5.09 -36.31
N GLY A 236 23.29 5.47 -35.65
CA GLY A 236 24.56 4.72 -35.54
C GLY A 236 24.89 4.48 -34.09
N GLY A 237 25.25 3.25 -33.74
CA GLY A 237 25.49 2.77 -32.38
C GLY A 237 26.57 3.48 -31.54
N PHE A 238 27.04 4.64 -31.97
CA PHE A 238 28.13 5.42 -31.34
C PHE A 238 27.62 6.67 -30.57
N THR A 239 26.34 6.99 -30.64
CA THR A 239 25.81 8.19 -29.98
C THR A 239 24.78 7.79 -28.94
N ARG A 240 24.98 8.21 -27.68
CA ARG A 240 24.03 7.99 -26.60
C ARG A 240 23.12 9.21 -26.43
N THR A 241 21.86 8.97 -26.08
CA THR A 241 20.90 10.04 -25.82
C THR A 241 20.75 10.36 -24.35
N GLY A 242 20.91 9.37 -23.47
CA GLY A 242 20.82 9.53 -22.01
C GLY A 242 22.19 9.68 -21.36
N ILE A 243 22.25 10.38 -20.23
CA ILE A 243 23.44 10.52 -19.38
C ILE A 243 23.23 9.79 -18.07
N ALA A 244 22.07 10.00 -17.46
CA ALA A 244 21.67 9.37 -16.20
C ALA A 244 20.15 9.29 -16.10
N THR A 245 19.66 8.31 -15.38
CA THR A 245 18.25 8.30 -14.95
C THR A 245 18.20 8.56 -13.45
N ILE A 246 17.43 9.57 -13.07
CA ILE A 246 17.23 10.00 -11.66
C ILE A 246 15.79 9.71 -11.25
N VAL A 247 15.64 9.23 -10.02
CA VAL A 247 14.35 8.88 -9.42
C VAL A 247 14.21 9.54 -8.06
N ASP A 248 13.07 10.16 -7.81
CA ASP A 248 12.71 10.63 -6.47
C ASP A 248 12.07 9.49 -5.68
N MET A 249 12.79 8.95 -4.72
CA MET A 249 12.34 7.86 -3.85
C MET A 249 11.17 8.24 -2.94
N ASN A 250 11.02 9.53 -2.63
CA ASN A 250 9.92 10.03 -1.80
C ASN A 250 8.59 10.14 -2.58
N SER A 251 8.65 9.95 -3.89
CA SER A 251 7.49 10.03 -4.77
C SER A 251 6.95 8.66 -5.21
N ASN A 252 7.43 7.56 -4.61
CA ASN A 252 7.00 6.21 -4.97
C ASN A 252 5.49 6.04 -4.75
N GLU A 253 4.83 5.46 -5.74
CA GLU A 253 3.43 5.03 -5.70
C GLU A 253 3.30 3.64 -6.32
N ILE A 254 2.15 3.02 -6.14
CA ILE A 254 1.86 1.72 -6.73
C ILE A 254 1.02 1.94 -7.99
N GLU A 255 1.41 1.33 -9.09
CA GLU A 255 0.60 1.25 -10.31
C GLU A 255 0.14 -0.20 -10.48
N VAL A 256 -1.17 -0.44 -10.43
CA VAL A 256 -1.76 -1.77 -10.60
C VAL A 256 -2.67 -1.80 -11.83
N ASP A 257 -2.68 -2.95 -12.50
CA ASP A 257 -3.58 -3.23 -13.61
C ASP A 257 -4.83 -3.95 -13.08
N VAL A 258 -5.96 -3.25 -13.06
CA VAL A 258 -7.26 -3.78 -12.62
C VAL A 258 -8.09 -4.16 -13.82
N ASN A 259 -8.64 -5.38 -13.83
CA ASN A 259 -9.51 -5.81 -14.92
C ASN A 259 -10.74 -4.91 -15.04
N GLU A 260 -11.11 -4.57 -16.28
CA GLU A 260 -12.23 -3.67 -16.62
C GLU A 260 -13.56 -4.12 -15.99
N ALA A 261 -13.80 -5.42 -15.86
CA ALA A 261 -15.02 -5.95 -15.25
C ALA A 261 -15.19 -5.55 -13.76
N TYR A 262 -14.11 -5.23 -13.08
CA TYR A 262 -14.11 -4.89 -11.66
C TYR A 262 -13.87 -3.43 -11.36
N ILE A 263 -13.54 -2.60 -12.36
CA ILE A 263 -13.14 -1.20 -12.15
C ILE A 263 -14.24 -0.35 -11.49
N THR A 264 -15.50 -0.69 -11.71
CA THR A 264 -16.65 0.00 -11.10
C THR A 264 -16.71 -0.15 -9.57
N ARG A 265 -16.03 -1.15 -9.03
CA ARG A 265 -15.93 -1.40 -7.58
C ARG A 265 -14.77 -0.66 -6.93
N VAL A 266 -13.87 -0.07 -7.72
CA VAL A 266 -12.72 0.70 -7.23
C VAL A 266 -13.09 2.17 -7.19
N LYS A 267 -12.87 2.82 -6.04
CA LYS A 267 -13.17 4.24 -5.85
C LYS A 267 -11.93 5.00 -5.41
N PRO A 268 -11.72 6.26 -5.86
CA PRO A 268 -10.69 7.12 -5.29
C PRO A 268 -10.88 7.26 -3.78
N GLY A 269 -9.78 7.21 -3.03
CA GLY A 269 -9.81 7.27 -1.56
C GLY A 269 -10.02 5.94 -0.86
N GLN A 270 -10.37 4.86 -1.58
CA GLN A 270 -10.55 3.51 -1.03
C GLN A 270 -9.27 3.00 -0.38
N GLN A 271 -9.39 2.37 0.79
CA GLN A 271 -8.26 1.75 1.47
C GLN A 271 -7.92 0.43 0.80
N VAL A 272 -6.62 0.16 0.74
CA VAL A 272 -6.06 -1.06 0.17
C VAL A 272 -4.91 -1.54 1.04
N THR A 273 -4.69 -2.83 1.06
CA THR A 273 -3.50 -3.44 1.66
C THR A 273 -2.57 -3.87 0.53
N ALA A 274 -1.34 -3.41 0.58
CA ALA A 274 -0.32 -3.74 -0.41
C ALA A 274 0.75 -4.64 0.23
N ILE A 275 1.21 -5.65 -0.50
CA ILE A 275 2.23 -6.60 -0.08
C ILE A 275 3.27 -6.68 -1.19
N LEU A 276 4.53 -6.34 -0.88
CA LEU A 276 5.65 -6.47 -1.81
C LEU A 276 6.02 -7.94 -2.00
N ASP A 277 6.31 -8.35 -3.21
CA ASP A 277 6.75 -9.73 -3.47
C ASP A 277 8.07 -10.07 -2.76
N ALA A 278 8.92 -9.06 -2.51
CA ALA A 278 10.16 -9.21 -1.75
C ALA A 278 9.95 -9.37 -0.24
N TYR A 279 8.80 -8.94 0.30
CA TYR A 279 8.47 -8.95 1.73
C TYR A 279 7.04 -9.43 1.95
N PRO A 280 6.77 -10.75 1.82
CA PRO A 280 5.40 -11.30 1.84
C PRO A 280 4.70 -11.16 3.20
N ASP A 281 5.45 -11.04 4.29
CA ASP A 281 4.91 -10.90 5.64
C ASP A 281 4.64 -9.45 6.04
N TRP A 282 4.91 -8.49 5.14
CA TRP A 282 4.76 -7.07 5.43
C TRP A 282 3.58 -6.46 4.69
N GLU A 283 2.51 -6.25 5.43
CA GLU A 283 1.32 -5.55 4.96
C GLU A 283 1.51 -4.03 5.05
N ILE A 284 1.39 -3.35 3.91
CA ILE A 284 1.58 -1.90 3.80
C ILE A 284 0.22 -1.24 3.57
N PRO A 285 -0.30 -0.50 4.55
CA PRO A 285 -1.55 0.22 4.37
C PRO A 285 -1.38 1.33 3.32
N SER A 286 -2.26 1.32 2.36
CA SER A 286 -2.20 2.20 1.20
C SER A 286 -3.60 2.70 0.84
N ARG A 287 -3.69 3.67 -0.08
CA ARG A 287 -4.98 4.25 -0.50
C ARG A 287 -5.01 4.51 -2.00
N VAL A 288 -6.12 4.20 -2.64
CA VAL A 288 -6.35 4.55 -4.04
C VAL A 288 -6.28 6.07 -4.21
N ARG A 289 -5.35 6.55 -5.02
CA ARG A 289 -5.18 7.97 -5.33
C ARG A 289 -6.06 8.37 -6.51
N THR A 290 -5.93 7.66 -7.62
CA THR A 290 -6.66 7.96 -8.84
C THR A 290 -6.77 6.73 -9.73
N ILE A 291 -7.79 6.72 -10.56
CA ILE A 291 -7.99 5.76 -11.64
C ILE A 291 -7.66 6.49 -12.94
N ILE A 292 -6.78 5.92 -13.77
CA ILE A 292 -6.43 6.52 -15.05
C ILE A 292 -7.55 6.21 -16.04
N PRO A 293 -8.22 7.21 -16.64
CA PRO A 293 -9.38 7.00 -17.50
C PRO A 293 -8.96 6.53 -18.91
N SER A 294 -8.17 5.45 -18.95
CA SER A 294 -7.71 4.83 -20.19
C SER A 294 -7.56 3.33 -19.95
N ALA A 295 -8.20 2.54 -20.78
CA ALA A 295 -8.08 1.09 -20.73
C ALA A 295 -7.02 0.60 -21.73
N ASP A 296 -6.23 -0.37 -21.31
CA ASP A 296 -5.37 -1.13 -22.20
C ASP A 296 -6.18 -2.20 -22.90
N ARG A 297 -6.36 -2.03 -24.22
CA ARG A 297 -7.18 -2.95 -25.04
C ARG A 297 -6.60 -4.36 -25.15
N GLN A 298 -5.27 -4.50 -25.04
CA GLN A 298 -4.63 -5.81 -25.17
C GLN A 298 -4.83 -6.65 -23.90
N LYS A 299 -4.84 -6.00 -22.74
CA LYS A 299 -4.97 -6.66 -21.44
C LYS A 299 -6.40 -6.59 -20.86
N ALA A 300 -7.29 -5.76 -21.43
CA ALA A 300 -8.60 -5.42 -20.87
C ALA A 300 -8.49 -4.95 -19.41
N THR A 301 -7.50 -4.09 -19.12
CA THR A 301 -7.23 -3.57 -17.79
C THR A 301 -7.24 -2.04 -17.78
N VAL A 302 -7.53 -1.48 -16.62
CA VAL A 302 -7.45 -0.05 -16.31
C VAL A 302 -6.39 0.15 -15.25
N LYS A 303 -5.52 1.12 -15.44
CA LYS A 303 -4.47 1.44 -14.49
C LYS A 303 -5.02 2.22 -13.30
N VAL A 304 -4.71 1.75 -12.11
CA VAL A 304 -5.05 2.39 -10.85
C VAL A 304 -3.78 2.77 -10.11
N ARG A 305 -3.69 4.04 -9.71
CA ARG A 305 -2.58 4.54 -8.90
C ARG A 305 -2.96 4.62 -7.44
N ILE A 306 -2.08 4.10 -6.61
CA ILE A 306 -2.28 3.91 -5.18
C ILE A 306 -1.10 4.55 -4.46
N SER A 307 -1.40 5.38 -3.47
CA SER A 307 -0.38 6.02 -2.64
C SER A 307 -0.14 5.21 -1.37
N PHE A 308 1.10 5.03 -1.00
CA PHE A 308 1.46 4.54 0.32
C PHE A 308 1.04 5.57 1.39
N LEU A 309 0.46 5.12 2.49
CA LEU A 309 0.19 6.01 3.64
C LEU A 309 1.48 6.36 4.39
N LYS A 310 2.45 5.45 4.36
CA LYS A 310 3.78 5.65 4.94
C LYS A 310 4.81 5.06 3.99
N LEU A 311 5.76 5.89 3.56
CA LEU A 311 6.90 5.44 2.77
C LEU A 311 7.97 4.84 3.69
N ASP A 312 8.66 3.82 3.17
CA ASP A 312 9.77 3.15 3.86
C ASP A 312 10.94 2.99 2.87
N PRO A 313 12.20 3.15 3.29
CA PRO A 313 13.36 3.00 2.41
C PRO A 313 13.50 1.64 1.71
N ARG A 314 12.83 0.61 2.21
CA ARG A 314 12.80 -0.72 1.59
C ARG A 314 11.93 -0.81 0.33
N ILE A 315 11.08 0.20 0.08
CA ILE A 315 10.20 0.27 -1.08
C ILE A 315 10.99 0.85 -2.24
N LEU A 316 11.52 -0.02 -3.10
CA LEU A 316 12.31 0.39 -4.26
C LEU A 316 11.45 0.45 -5.53
N PRO A 317 11.78 1.35 -6.48
CA PRO A 317 11.15 1.38 -7.80
C PRO A 317 11.21 0.03 -8.50
N ASP A 318 10.22 -0.22 -9.36
CA ASP A 318 10.08 -1.40 -10.20
C ASP A 318 9.91 -2.73 -9.42
N MET A 319 9.74 -2.71 -8.06
CA MET A 319 9.38 -3.89 -7.28
C MET A 319 7.96 -4.35 -7.60
N GLY A 320 7.77 -5.68 -7.73
CA GLY A 320 6.46 -6.31 -7.84
C GLY A 320 5.67 -6.19 -6.53
N ILE A 321 4.37 -5.94 -6.67
CA ILE A 321 3.48 -5.72 -5.53
C ILE A 321 2.09 -6.29 -5.79
N LYS A 322 1.52 -6.91 -4.77
CA LYS A 322 0.13 -7.37 -4.75
C LYS A 322 -0.69 -6.43 -3.91
N VAL A 323 -1.85 -6.04 -4.42
CA VAL A 323 -2.76 -5.13 -3.75
C VAL A 323 -4.11 -5.78 -3.58
N THR A 324 -4.59 -5.78 -2.34
CA THR A 324 -5.94 -6.21 -1.96
C THR A 324 -6.79 -4.97 -1.71
N PHE A 325 -7.82 -4.79 -2.51
CA PHE A 325 -8.80 -3.72 -2.33
C PHE A 325 -9.80 -4.13 -1.25
N LEU A 326 -9.95 -3.29 -0.25
CA LEU A 326 -10.86 -3.53 0.87
C LEU A 326 -12.24 -2.93 0.57
N GLY A 327 -13.30 -3.62 1.00
CA GLY A 327 -14.67 -3.10 0.92
C GLY A 327 -14.83 -1.76 1.64
N GLU A 328 -15.88 -1.00 1.29
CA GLU A 328 -16.24 0.21 2.03
C GLU A 328 -16.42 -0.14 3.52
N GLU A 329 -16.05 0.78 4.41
CA GLU A 329 -16.41 0.65 5.82
C GLU A 329 -17.92 0.49 5.90
N ALA A 330 -18.36 -0.62 6.49
CA ALA A 330 -19.76 -0.75 6.87
C ALA A 330 -20.12 0.52 7.65
N SER A 331 -21.17 1.21 7.24
CA SER A 331 -21.62 2.43 7.92
C SER A 331 -21.80 2.14 9.41
N PRO A 332 -21.55 3.11 10.32
CA PRO A 332 -21.75 2.91 11.77
C PRO A 332 -23.12 2.37 12.15
N LYS A 333 -24.08 2.41 11.21
CA LYS A 333 -25.41 1.82 11.35
C LYS A 333 -25.40 0.28 11.22
N ASP A 334 -24.44 -0.29 10.49
CA ASP A 334 -24.30 -1.74 10.31
C ASP A 334 -23.42 -2.38 11.41
N GLU A 335 -22.56 -1.59 12.08
CA GLU A 335 -21.79 -2.05 13.25
C GLU A 335 -22.67 -2.36 14.47
N ALA A 336 -23.85 -1.76 14.56
CA ALA A 336 -24.82 -2.08 15.62
C ALA A 336 -25.49 -3.47 15.43
N SER A 337 -25.34 -4.10 14.25
CA SER A 337 -26.00 -5.36 13.91
C SER A 337 -25.08 -6.59 14.00
N SER A 338 -23.77 -6.44 14.21
CA SER A 338 -22.82 -7.56 14.24
C SER A 338 -22.04 -7.67 15.55
N THR A 339 -22.69 -7.47 16.69
CA THR A 339 -22.16 -7.99 17.97
C THR A 339 -22.42 -9.48 18.05
N GLY A 340 -21.71 -10.26 17.24
CA GLY A 340 -21.70 -11.71 17.34
C GLY A 340 -21.10 -12.14 18.67
N ILE A 341 -21.59 -13.24 19.20
CA ILE A 341 -21.03 -13.89 20.41
C ILE A 341 -20.28 -15.12 19.95
N LEU A 342 -19.00 -15.19 20.28
CA LEU A 342 -18.18 -16.36 20.00
C LEU A 342 -18.39 -17.43 21.07
N ILE A 343 -18.74 -18.62 20.64
CA ILE A 343 -18.84 -19.83 21.46
C ILE A 343 -18.07 -20.96 20.80
N PRO A 344 -17.49 -21.92 21.55
CA PRO A 344 -16.87 -23.09 20.97
C PRO A 344 -17.83 -23.85 20.05
N GLN A 345 -17.35 -24.27 18.87
CA GLN A 345 -18.18 -24.98 17.88
C GLN A 345 -18.79 -26.27 18.47
N SER A 346 -18.13 -26.90 19.44
CA SER A 346 -18.62 -28.08 20.15
C SER A 346 -19.88 -27.82 20.99
N ALA A 347 -20.24 -26.59 21.27
CA ALA A 347 -21.46 -26.22 21.99
C ALA A 347 -22.70 -26.14 21.09
N VAL A 348 -22.50 -26.17 19.76
CA VAL A 348 -23.60 -26.06 18.79
C VAL A 348 -24.08 -27.45 18.37
N HIS A 349 -25.34 -27.72 18.61
CA HIS A 349 -26.01 -28.96 18.20
C HIS A 349 -26.93 -28.72 17.01
N ASP A 350 -27.07 -29.72 16.16
CA ASP A 350 -28.02 -29.69 15.04
C ASP A 350 -29.23 -30.56 15.36
N GLU A 351 -30.40 -29.97 15.40
CA GLU A 351 -31.63 -30.71 15.66
C GLU A 351 -32.71 -30.30 14.64
N GLY A 352 -32.98 -31.20 13.73
CA GLY A 352 -33.98 -31.00 12.70
C GLY A 352 -33.69 -29.83 11.74
N GLY A 353 -32.40 -29.57 11.46
CA GLY A 353 -31.96 -28.47 10.59
C GLY A 353 -31.92 -27.08 11.28
N LYS A 354 -32.16 -27.04 12.59
CA LYS A 354 -32.00 -25.83 13.40
C LYS A 354 -30.78 -25.97 14.31
N LYS A 355 -29.99 -24.92 14.37
CA LYS A 355 -28.85 -24.85 15.31
C LYS A 355 -29.35 -24.44 16.69
N ILE A 356 -29.00 -25.26 17.69
CA ILE A 356 -29.38 -25.05 19.08
C ILE A 356 -28.16 -25.07 19.99
N VAL A 357 -28.26 -24.41 21.12
CA VAL A 357 -27.29 -24.45 22.22
C VAL A 357 -28.03 -24.71 23.52
N PHE A 358 -27.33 -25.33 24.48
CA PHE A 358 -27.83 -25.49 25.85
C PHE A 358 -27.16 -24.47 26.75
N LEU A 359 -27.96 -23.67 27.46
CA LEU A 359 -27.50 -22.72 28.46
C LEU A 359 -27.67 -23.27 29.85
N VAL A 360 -26.81 -22.88 30.79
CA VAL A 360 -27.00 -23.17 32.20
C VAL A 360 -27.68 -21.99 32.87
N ARG A 361 -28.93 -22.19 33.33
CA ARG A 361 -29.64 -21.21 34.11
C ARG A 361 -29.93 -21.77 35.50
N GLY A 362 -29.16 -21.32 36.50
CA GLY A 362 -29.13 -21.93 37.81
C GLY A 362 -28.62 -23.36 37.73
N ASP A 363 -29.45 -24.36 38.06
CA ASP A 363 -29.17 -25.81 38.07
C ASP A 363 -29.77 -26.55 36.86
N LYS A 364 -30.32 -25.84 35.85
CA LYS A 364 -31.04 -26.45 34.75
C LYS A 364 -30.44 -26.07 33.40
N ALA A 365 -30.49 -27.03 32.47
CA ALA A 365 -30.17 -26.79 31.08
C ALA A 365 -31.40 -26.16 30.37
N GLU A 366 -31.22 -25.00 29.75
CA GLU A 366 -32.24 -24.33 28.91
C GLU A 366 -31.81 -24.48 27.44
N ARG A 367 -32.70 -25.08 26.66
CA ARG A 367 -32.49 -25.22 25.21
C ARG A 367 -32.87 -23.95 24.50
N ARG A 368 -31.97 -23.42 23.67
CA ARG A 368 -32.18 -22.18 22.92
C ARG A 368 -31.75 -22.29 21.47
N ALA A 369 -32.62 -21.88 20.55
CA ALA A 369 -32.27 -21.79 19.15
C ALA A 369 -31.37 -20.58 18.88
N VAL A 370 -30.35 -20.77 18.06
CA VAL A 370 -29.38 -19.71 17.72
C VAL A 370 -29.22 -19.58 16.20
N THR A 371 -28.89 -18.38 15.76
CA THR A 371 -28.54 -18.12 14.37
C THR A 371 -27.04 -17.86 14.30
N LEU A 372 -26.35 -18.64 13.45
CA LEU A 372 -24.91 -18.52 13.24
C LEU A 372 -24.60 -17.60 12.05
N ALA A 373 -23.57 -16.76 12.18
CA ALA A 373 -23.00 -16.02 11.04
C ALA A 373 -21.95 -16.83 10.28
N GLY A 374 -21.19 -17.68 10.99
CA GLY A 374 -20.12 -18.47 10.43
C GLY A 374 -19.20 -19.05 11.50
N ASN A 375 -18.10 -19.68 11.09
CA ASN A 375 -17.09 -20.21 12.01
C ASN A 375 -15.83 -19.33 11.96
N ARG A 376 -15.28 -18.98 13.12
CA ARG A 376 -13.98 -18.31 13.25
C ARG A 376 -12.99 -19.25 13.95
N GLY A 377 -12.21 -19.98 13.17
CA GLY A 377 -11.29 -21.00 13.72
C GLY A 377 -12.04 -22.12 14.45
N THR A 378 -11.82 -22.27 15.75
CA THR A 378 -12.48 -23.27 16.62
C THR A 378 -13.81 -22.80 17.22
N ASP A 379 -14.18 -21.52 17.01
CA ASP A 379 -15.38 -20.91 17.59
C ASP A 379 -16.44 -20.64 16.51
N ALA A 380 -17.70 -20.77 16.89
CA ALA A 380 -18.86 -20.39 16.08
C ALA A 380 -19.35 -18.99 16.50
N GLU A 381 -19.64 -18.13 15.51
CA GLU A 381 -20.15 -16.79 15.75
C GLU A 381 -21.67 -16.79 15.71
N VAL A 382 -22.29 -16.48 16.85
CA VAL A 382 -23.74 -16.41 17.05
C VAL A 382 -24.19 -14.97 16.94
N ILE A 383 -25.09 -14.67 15.97
CA ILE A 383 -25.64 -13.32 15.74
C ILE A 383 -26.98 -13.09 16.44
N ALA A 384 -27.72 -14.15 16.75
CA ALA A 384 -29.00 -14.03 17.45
C ALA A 384 -29.25 -15.24 18.36
N GLY A 385 -29.91 -15.03 19.48
CA GLY A 385 -30.31 -16.09 20.41
C GLY A 385 -29.42 -16.21 21.67
N LEU A 386 -28.30 -15.48 21.74
CA LEU A 386 -27.39 -15.49 22.90
C LEU A 386 -27.08 -14.06 23.37
N THR A 387 -26.85 -13.91 24.68
CA THR A 387 -26.28 -12.68 25.24
C THR A 387 -24.84 -12.91 25.75
N ALA A 388 -24.05 -11.84 25.81
CA ALA A 388 -22.68 -11.94 26.31
C ALA A 388 -22.67 -12.46 27.76
N ASP A 389 -21.63 -13.24 28.11
CA ASP A 389 -21.42 -13.86 29.42
C ASP A 389 -22.39 -15.00 29.79
N GLU A 390 -23.38 -15.36 28.95
CA GLU A 390 -24.17 -16.56 29.18
C GLU A 390 -23.30 -17.82 29.13
N ALA A 391 -23.53 -18.73 30.07
CA ALA A 391 -22.81 -20.00 30.18
C ALA A 391 -23.44 -21.04 29.25
N VAL A 392 -22.72 -21.40 28.19
CA VAL A 392 -23.12 -22.39 27.20
C VAL A 392 -22.46 -23.73 27.50
N ILE A 393 -23.23 -24.82 27.43
CA ILE A 393 -22.71 -26.20 27.65
C ILE A 393 -21.90 -26.61 26.42
N VAL A 394 -20.63 -26.92 26.64
CA VAL A 394 -19.68 -27.33 25.58
C VAL A 394 -19.57 -28.86 25.51
N ASN A 395 -19.64 -29.52 26.68
CA ASN A 395 -19.54 -30.94 26.76
C ASN A 395 -20.54 -31.49 27.79
N GLY A 396 -21.41 -32.37 27.37
CA GLY A 396 -22.47 -32.99 28.17
C GLY A 396 -22.99 -34.26 27.53
N PRO A 397 -23.93 -34.97 28.17
CA PRO A 397 -24.54 -36.15 27.59
C PRO A 397 -25.25 -35.85 26.26
N ALA A 398 -25.24 -36.83 25.36
CA ALA A 398 -25.86 -36.66 24.05
C ALA A 398 -27.42 -36.53 24.08
N ASP A 399 -28.03 -36.98 25.19
CA ASP A 399 -29.45 -36.97 25.46
C ASP A 399 -29.91 -35.84 26.40
N LEU A 400 -29.22 -34.70 26.39
CA LEU A 400 -29.56 -33.57 27.23
C LEU A 400 -30.90 -32.95 26.75
N HIS A 401 -31.84 -32.80 27.68
CA HIS A 401 -33.18 -32.25 27.41
C HIS A 401 -33.40 -30.91 28.06
N ASP A 402 -34.35 -30.14 27.49
CA ASP A 402 -34.74 -28.86 28.06
C ASP A 402 -35.29 -29.02 29.47
N GLY A 403 -34.83 -28.16 30.40
CA GLY A 403 -35.23 -28.20 31.80
C GLY A 403 -34.54 -29.23 32.65
N GLN A 404 -33.62 -30.07 32.13
CA GLN A 404 -32.89 -31.08 32.86
C GLN A 404 -31.93 -30.48 33.88
N SER A 405 -31.93 -31.03 35.13
CA SER A 405 -31.00 -30.59 36.15
C SER A 405 -29.58 -31.05 35.84
N VAL A 406 -28.65 -30.10 35.81
CA VAL A 406 -27.22 -30.33 35.47
C VAL A 406 -26.30 -29.86 36.59
N GLN A 407 -25.14 -30.47 36.69
CA GLN A 407 -24.07 -30.01 37.58
C GLN A 407 -22.89 -29.51 36.78
N VAL A 408 -22.54 -28.23 36.97
CA VAL A 408 -21.41 -27.63 36.27
C VAL A 408 -20.11 -28.11 36.91
N LYS A 409 -19.25 -28.68 36.07
CA LYS A 409 -17.88 -29.01 36.49
C LYS A 409 -17.09 -27.70 36.57
N LYS A 410 -16.68 -27.32 37.77
CA LYS A 410 -15.79 -26.14 37.97
C LYS A 410 -14.41 -26.40 37.42
#